data_c8a0b9fc55bc26e0033f9e9d5ba7f9c1
#
_entry.id   c8a0b9fc55bc26e0033f9e9d5ba7f9c1
#
_cell.length_a   1.000
_cell.length_b   1.000
_cell.length_c   1.000
_cell.angle_alpha   90.00
_cell.angle_beta   90.00
_cell.angle_gamma   90.00
#
_symmetry.space_group_name_H-M   'P 1'
#
loop_
_entity.id
_entity.type
_entity.pdbx_description
1 polymer ?
#
loop_
_entity_poly.entity_id
_entity_poly.type
_entity_poly.pdbx_seq_one_letter_code
_entity_poly.pdbx_strand_id
1 'polypeptide(L)'
;MYGDRRTSLTIMLLVALLALGGVAYWKLLRKPELGPYGAIAMSDSSLTYGGAWGYPDPIAAYKRSISECNKAAGNNDCVVKVTLKDNCGALAISVEHNASFLVQGRDQVTATATAMEQCQASGASDCSIHENICSSNS
;
A
#
# COMPACT_ATOMS: atom_id res chain seq x y z
N MET A 1 -26.54 -52.88 26.68
CA MET A 1 -26.14 -51.50 26.31
C MET A 1 -24.65 -51.47 25.94
N TYR A 2 -24.32 -51.89 24.76
CA TYR A 2 -22.97 -51.71 24.22
C TYR A 2 -23.06 -50.63 23.17
N GLY A 3 -22.82 -49.37 23.56
CA GLY A 3 -22.56 -48.30 22.65
C GLY A 3 -21.23 -48.57 21.94
N ASP A 4 -21.34 -48.82 20.63
CA ASP A 4 -20.24 -49.23 19.79
C ASP A 4 -19.13 -48.17 19.82
N ARG A 5 -17.98 -48.49 20.45
CA ARG A 5 -16.81 -47.62 20.52
C ARG A 5 -16.33 -47.12 19.15
N ARG A 6 -16.67 -47.87 18.11
CA ARG A 6 -16.32 -47.49 16.72
C ARG A 6 -17.15 -46.32 16.21
N THR A 7 -18.45 -46.25 16.54
CA THR A 7 -19.32 -45.14 16.16
C THR A 7 -18.95 -43.85 16.89
N SER A 8 -18.52 -43.95 18.15
CA SER A 8 -18.06 -42.77 18.92
C SER A 8 -16.76 -42.19 18.37
N LEU A 9 -15.82 -43.03 17.94
CA LEU A 9 -14.53 -42.59 17.37
C LEU A 9 -14.72 -41.93 16.01
N THR A 10 -15.61 -42.44 15.15
CA THR A 10 -15.92 -41.87 13.82
C THR A 10 -16.61 -40.53 13.93
N ILE A 11 -17.50 -40.35 14.91
CA ILE A 11 -18.16 -39.06 15.15
C ILE A 11 -17.15 -38.02 15.67
N MET A 12 -16.24 -38.39 16.58
CA MET A 12 -15.19 -37.47 17.04
C MET A 12 -14.23 -37.03 15.95
N LEU A 13 -13.84 -37.95 15.06
CA LEU A 13 -12.99 -37.65 13.91
C LEU A 13 -13.68 -36.70 12.91
N LEU A 14 -14.97 -36.90 12.64
CA LEU A 14 -15.74 -36.02 11.76
C LEU A 14 -15.90 -34.61 12.34
N VAL A 15 -16.15 -34.49 13.64
CA VAL A 15 -16.25 -33.19 14.32
C VAL A 15 -14.91 -32.46 14.32
N ALA A 16 -13.79 -33.18 14.53
CA ALA A 16 -12.45 -32.60 14.47
C ALA A 16 -12.10 -32.11 13.06
N LEU A 17 -12.45 -32.86 12.02
CA LEU A 17 -12.22 -32.45 10.63
C LEU A 17 -13.06 -31.24 10.23
N LEU A 18 -14.31 -31.15 10.69
CA LEU A 18 -15.17 -29.99 10.46
C LEU A 18 -14.67 -28.75 11.20
N ALA A 19 -14.16 -28.91 12.43
CA ALA A 19 -13.57 -27.81 13.20
C ALA A 19 -12.28 -27.28 12.53
N LEU A 20 -11.40 -28.16 12.07
CA LEU A 20 -10.15 -27.80 11.36
C LEU A 20 -10.45 -27.16 10.00
N GLY A 21 -11.41 -27.71 9.25
CA GLY A 21 -11.88 -27.14 7.98
C GLY A 21 -12.53 -25.77 8.16
N GLY A 22 -13.32 -25.58 9.20
CA GLY A 22 -13.94 -24.30 9.54
C GLY A 22 -12.93 -23.20 9.86
N VAL A 23 -11.88 -23.52 10.63
CA VAL A 23 -10.81 -22.56 10.98
C VAL A 23 -9.99 -22.19 9.74
N ALA A 24 -9.68 -23.15 8.87
CA ALA A 24 -8.96 -22.89 7.61
C ALA A 24 -9.81 -22.03 6.67
N TYR A 25 -11.10 -22.33 6.56
CA TYR A 25 -12.05 -21.56 5.73
C TYR A 25 -12.21 -20.12 6.24
N TRP A 26 -12.29 -19.90 7.55
CA TRP A 26 -12.37 -18.59 8.18
C TRP A 26 -11.11 -17.75 7.92
N LYS A 27 -9.92 -18.37 7.94
CA LYS A 27 -8.66 -17.69 7.61
C LYS A 27 -8.60 -17.27 6.14
N LEU A 28 -9.16 -18.06 5.23
CA LEU A 28 -9.22 -17.75 3.81
C LEU A 28 -10.22 -16.64 3.48
N LEU A 29 -11.29 -16.51 4.28
CA LEU A 29 -12.32 -15.48 4.07
C LEU A 29 -12.00 -14.14 4.76
N ARG A 30 -11.04 -14.09 5.68
CA ARG A 30 -10.59 -12.81 6.25
C ARG A 30 -9.90 -12.02 5.14
N LYS A 31 -10.56 -10.95 4.69
CA LYS A 31 -9.89 -9.91 3.93
C LYS A 31 -8.70 -9.43 4.76
N PRO A 32 -7.50 -9.30 4.19
CA PRO A 32 -6.39 -8.68 4.89
C PRO A 32 -6.85 -7.30 5.34
N GLU A 33 -6.80 -7.04 6.64
CA GLU A 33 -7.05 -5.70 7.17
C GLU A 33 -5.95 -4.79 6.61
N LEU A 34 -6.37 -3.81 5.82
CA LEU A 34 -5.45 -2.80 5.32
C LEU A 34 -4.96 -1.99 6.52
N GLY A 35 -3.65 -1.92 6.68
CA GLY A 35 -3.03 -1.15 7.74
C GLY A 35 -2.98 0.34 7.44
N PRO A 36 -2.61 1.16 8.42
CA PRO A 36 -2.63 2.62 8.32
C PRO A 36 -1.41 3.20 7.60
N TYR A 37 -0.46 2.36 7.17
CA TYR A 37 0.81 2.84 6.63
C TYR A 37 0.89 2.74 5.12
N GLY A 38 1.52 3.76 4.53
CA GLY A 38 1.91 3.82 3.13
C GLY A 38 3.25 4.52 2.97
N ALA A 39 3.81 4.47 1.77
CA ALA A 39 5.03 5.19 1.42
C ALA A 39 5.10 5.47 -0.08
N ILE A 40 5.75 6.55 -0.45
CA ILE A 40 6.13 6.84 -1.83
C ILE A 40 7.65 6.95 -1.88
N ALA A 41 8.28 6.14 -2.72
CA ALA A 41 9.69 6.19 -3.04
C ALA A 41 9.91 6.79 -4.43
N MET A 42 11.04 7.42 -4.65
CA MET A 42 11.37 8.06 -5.91
C MET A 42 12.86 7.97 -6.20
N SER A 43 13.18 7.85 -7.50
CA SER A 43 14.50 8.03 -8.06
C SER A 43 14.61 9.46 -8.59
N ASP A 44 15.50 10.25 -8.02
CA ASP A 44 15.72 11.63 -8.46
C ASP A 44 16.40 11.69 -9.85
N SER A 45 17.13 10.65 -10.23
CA SER A 45 17.84 10.60 -11.51
C SER A 45 16.93 10.38 -12.72
N SER A 46 15.83 9.67 -12.52
CA SER A 46 14.88 9.29 -13.59
C SER A 46 13.47 9.84 -13.41
N LEU A 47 13.19 10.56 -12.31
CA LEU A 47 11.85 10.98 -11.89
C LEU A 47 10.85 9.80 -11.79
N THR A 48 11.37 8.58 -11.65
CA THR A 48 10.56 7.38 -11.51
C THR A 48 10.16 7.19 -10.05
N TYR A 49 8.99 6.66 -9.80
CA TYR A 49 8.42 6.53 -8.47
C TYR A 49 7.79 5.14 -8.25
N GLY A 50 7.51 4.84 -6.99
CA GLY A 50 6.75 3.66 -6.59
C GLY A 50 5.99 3.93 -5.30
N GLY A 51 4.71 3.58 -5.30
CA GLY A 51 3.81 3.72 -4.16
C GLY A 51 3.54 2.39 -3.46
N ALA A 52 3.25 2.46 -2.17
CA ALA A 52 2.77 1.35 -1.36
C ALA A 52 1.77 1.86 -0.32
N TRP A 53 0.69 1.12 -0.09
CA TRP A 53 -0.37 1.49 0.85
C TRP A 53 -1.02 0.26 1.48
N GLY A 54 -1.74 0.48 2.58
CA GLY A 54 -2.48 -0.60 3.24
C GLY A 54 -1.60 -1.55 4.05
N TYR A 55 -0.44 -1.14 4.49
CA TYR A 55 0.48 -1.97 5.27
C TYR A 55 0.28 -1.78 6.78
N PRO A 56 0.31 -2.87 7.57
CA PRO A 56 0.19 -2.80 9.02
C PRO A 56 1.48 -2.27 9.69
N ASP A 57 2.59 -2.25 8.96
CA ASP A 57 3.93 -1.90 9.42
C ASP A 57 4.58 -0.90 8.45
N PRO A 58 5.14 0.22 8.92
CA PRO A 58 5.76 1.22 8.07
C PRO A 58 6.98 0.69 7.32
N ILE A 59 7.77 -0.22 7.90
CA ILE A 59 8.96 -0.78 7.25
C ILE A 59 8.56 -1.63 6.04
N ALA A 60 7.45 -2.38 6.14
CA ALA A 60 6.92 -3.14 5.02
C ALA A 60 6.45 -2.22 3.88
N ALA A 61 5.78 -1.10 4.21
CA ALA A 61 5.40 -0.09 3.22
C ALA A 61 6.64 0.52 2.52
N TYR A 62 7.70 0.85 3.27
CA TYR A 62 8.96 1.40 2.71
C TYR A 62 9.63 0.42 1.75
N LYS A 63 9.82 -0.82 2.18
CA LYS A 63 10.45 -1.85 1.33
C LYS A 63 9.66 -2.05 0.05
N ARG A 64 8.34 -2.04 0.13
CA ARG A 64 7.48 -2.21 -1.04
C ARG A 64 7.58 -1.02 -1.99
N SER A 65 7.49 0.21 -1.49
CA SER A 65 7.58 1.42 -2.33
C SER A 65 8.94 1.52 -3.05
N ILE A 66 10.05 1.22 -2.34
CA ILE A 66 11.39 1.16 -2.94
C ILE A 66 11.46 0.07 -4.02
N SER A 67 10.91 -1.12 -3.75
CA SER A 67 10.92 -2.23 -4.71
C SER A 67 10.15 -1.88 -5.99
N GLU A 68 8.98 -1.26 -5.88
CA GLU A 68 8.20 -0.84 -7.05
C GLU A 68 8.91 0.27 -7.83
N CYS A 69 9.47 1.24 -7.12
CA CYS A 69 10.26 2.31 -7.74
C CYS A 69 11.48 1.77 -8.49
N ASN A 70 12.30 0.92 -7.86
CA ASN A 70 13.49 0.33 -8.48
C ASN A 70 13.16 -0.52 -9.72
N LYS A 71 12.05 -1.25 -9.69
CA LYS A 71 11.56 -1.97 -10.87
C LYS A 71 11.25 -1.04 -12.02
N ALA A 72 10.55 0.07 -11.74
CA ALA A 72 10.15 1.04 -12.76
C ALA A 72 11.37 1.84 -13.27
N ALA A 73 12.31 2.20 -12.39
CA ALA A 73 13.50 2.94 -12.73
C ALA A 73 14.57 2.09 -13.46
N GLY A 74 14.55 0.77 -13.29
CA GLY A 74 15.56 -0.13 -13.82
C GLY A 74 16.94 -0.03 -13.13
N ASN A 75 16.97 0.58 -11.94
CA ASN A 75 18.14 0.79 -11.12
C ASN A 75 17.82 0.61 -9.63
N ASN A 76 18.75 0.91 -8.73
CA ASN A 76 18.59 0.75 -7.29
C ASN A 76 18.85 2.06 -6.52
N ASP A 77 18.48 3.20 -7.08
CA ASP A 77 18.70 4.52 -6.49
C ASP A 77 17.45 5.12 -5.83
N CYS A 78 16.35 4.39 -5.81
CA CYS A 78 15.11 4.85 -5.20
C CYS A 78 15.21 4.96 -3.69
N VAL A 79 14.75 6.09 -3.16
CA VAL A 79 14.64 6.34 -1.73
C VAL A 79 13.22 6.75 -1.36
N VAL A 80 12.79 6.43 -0.13
CA VAL A 80 11.49 6.87 0.38
C VAL A 80 11.51 8.38 0.58
N LYS A 81 10.59 9.07 -0.06
CA LYS A 81 10.43 10.53 0.04
C LYS A 81 9.29 10.93 0.97
N VAL A 82 8.22 10.14 1.00
CA VAL A 82 7.03 10.38 1.83
C VAL A 82 6.61 9.11 2.52
N THR A 83 6.28 9.24 3.79
CA THR A 83 5.68 8.20 4.62
C THR A 83 4.26 8.61 4.98
N LEU A 84 3.32 7.70 4.87
CA LEU A 84 1.90 7.94 5.11
C LEU A 84 1.44 7.16 6.33
N LYS A 85 0.64 7.81 7.18
CA LYS A 85 -0.08 7.17 8.27
C LYS A 85 -1.43 7.83 8.42
N ASP A 86 -2.49 7.10 8.10
CA ASP A 86 -3.89 7.61 8.13
C ASP A 86 -4.07 8.92 7.35
N ASN A 87 -3.32 9.08 6.28
CA ASN A 87 -3.36 10.25 5.40
C ASN A 87 -3.06 9.85 3.94
N CYS A 88 -3.12 10.83 3.05
CA CYS A 88 -2.88 10.65 1.62
C CYS A 88 -1.60 11.36 1.18
N GLY A 89 -0.99 10.87 0.10
CA GLY A 89 0.14 11.49 -0.57
C GLY A 89 -0.16 11.70 -2.05
N ALA A 90 0.34 12.77 -2.63
CA ALA A 90 0.27 13.02 -4.05
C ALA A 90 1.62 13.48 -4.59
N LEU A 91 1.93 13.03 -5.80
CA LEU A 91 3.12 13.39 -6.56
C LEU A 91 2.70 14.12 -7.85
N ALA A 92 3.10 15.36 -7.97
CA ALA A 92 3.07 16.08 -9.23
C ALA A 92 4.47 16.15 -9.85
N ILE A 93 4.55 16.02 -11.17
CA ILE A 93 5.80 16.08 -11.92
C ILE A 93 5.67 17.13 -13.03
N SER A 94 6.74 17.89 -13.22
CA SER A 94 7.00 18.69 -14.41
C SER A 94 8.23 18.13 -15.13
N VAL A 95 8.06 17.67 -16.34
CA VAL A 95 9.16 17.21 -17.19
C VAL A 95 9.98 18.39 -17.71
N GLU A 96 9.31 19.49 -18.04
CA GLU A 96 9.94 20.73 -18.50
C GLU A 96 10.96 21.27 -17.51
N HIS A 97 10.63 21.25 -16.22
CA HIS A 97 11.52 21.71 -15.14
C HIS A 97 12.35 20.59 -14.50
N ASN A 98 12.21 19.35 -14.96
CA ASN A 98 12.80 18.16 -14.34
C ASN A 98 12.59 18.16 -12.82
N ALA A 99 11.36 18.42 -12.38
CA ALA A 99 11.01 18.64 -10.98
C ALA A 99 9.85 17.76 -10.55
N SER A 100 9.88 17.39 -9.28
CA SER A 100 8.84 16.61 -8.60
C SER A 100 8.38 17.32 -7.33
N PHE A 101 7.08 17.28 -7.09
CA PHE A 101 6.42 17.90 -5.95
C PHE A 101 5.61 16.85 -5.22
N LEU A 102 6.12 16.40 -4.10
CA LEU A 102 5.56 15.32 -3.32
C LEU A 102 5.05 15.86 -1.99
N VAL A 103 3.75 15.76 -1.76
CA VAL A 103 3.08 16.33 -0.60
C VAL A 103 2.18 15.33 0.11
N GLN A 104 1.88 15.60 1.37
CA GLN A 104 0.87 14.91 2.16
C GLN A 104 -0.37 15.78 2.32
N GLY A 105 -1.52 15.14 2.40
CA GLY A 105 -2.79 15.78 2.73
C GLY A 105 -3.65 14.86 3.59
N ARG A 106 -4.63 15.44 4.29
CA ARG A 106 -5.58 14.67 5.09
C ARG A 106 -6.43 13.72 4.25
N ASP A 107 -6.65 14.08 3.01
CA ASP A 107 -7.43 13.33 2.02
C ASP A 107 -6.80 13.50 0.63
N GLN A 108 -7.28 12.69 -0.32
CA GLN A 108 -6.77 12.63 -1.68
C GLN A 108 -6.93 13.95 -2.44
N VAL A 109 -8.04 14.64 -2.23
CA VAL A 109 -8.32 15.92 -2.91
C VAL A 109 -7.35 16.99 -2.43
N THR A 110 -7.15 17.10 -1.12
CA THR A 110 -6.22 18.06 -0.52
C THR A 110 -4.77 17.79 -0.97
N ALA A 111 -4.31 16.53 -0.92
CA ALA A 111 -2.96 16.17 -1.35
C ALA A 111 -2.74 16.52 -2.83
N THR A 112 -3.69 16.16 -3.72
CA THR A 112 -3.62 16.44 -5.15
C THR A 112 -3.59 17.94 -5.44
N ALA A 113 -4.49 18.71 -4.83
CA ALA A 113 -4.56 20.17 -5.04
C ALA A 113 -3.24 20.83 -4.60
N THR A 114 -2.71 20.47 -3.44
CA THR A 114 -1.45 21.03 -2.91
C THR A 114 -0.25 20.66 -3.80
N ALA A 115 -0.18 19.42 -4.30
CA ALA A 115 0.90 19.01 -5.21
C ALA A 115 0.88 19.81 -6.52
N MET A 116 -0.30 19.98 -7.10
CA MET A 116 -0.47 20.79 -8.32
C MET A 116 -0.15 22.26 -8.08
N GLU A 117 -0.59 22.84 -6.97
CA GLU A 117 -0.29 24.23 -6.61
C GLU A 117 1.22 24.47 -6.49
N GLN A 118 1.93 23.58 -5.77
CA GLN A 118 3.39 23.68 -5.63
C GLN A 118 4.11 23.55 -6.98
N CYS A 119 3.66 22.64 -7.83
CA CYS A 119 4.21 22.50 -9.17
C CYS A 119 4.00 23.76 -10.01
N GLN A 120 2.79 24.29 -10.05
CA GLN A 120 2.48 25.51 -10.81
C GLN A 120 3.20 26.75 -10.24
N ALA A 121 3.35 26.84 -8.92
CA ALA A 121 4.10 27.92 -8.26
C ALA A 121 5.59 27.92 -8.63
N SER A 122 6.15 26.81 -9.11
CA SER A 122 7.52 26.75 -9.64
C SER A 122 7.67 27.40 -11.03
N GLY A 123 6.58 27.81 -11.64
CA GLY A 123 6.54 28.35 -12.99
C GLY A 123 6.38 27.31 -14.11
N ALA A 124 6.23 26.02 -13.74
CA ALA A 124 6.03 24.96 -14.72
C ALA A 124 4.60 25.00 -15.31
N SER A 125 4.50 24.79 -16.62
CA SER A 125 3.22 24.75 -17.34
C SER A 125 2.72 23.32 -17.60
N ASP A 126 3.59 22.31 -17.49
CA ASP A 126 3.34 20.91 -17.81
C ASP A 126 3.05 20.03 -16.58
N CYS A 127 2.64 20.63 -15.46
CA CYS A 127 2.36 19.93 -14.21
C CYS A 127 1.28 18.85 -14.37
N SER A 128 1.59 17.63 -13.96
CA SER A 128 0.66 16.51 -13.97
C SER A 128 0.78 15.66 -12.71
N ILE A 129 -0.34 15.08 -12.25
CA ILE A 129 -0.35 14.15 -11.13
C ILE A 129 0.04 12.77 -11.64
N HIS A 130 1.07 12.19 -11.05
CA HIS A 130 1.62 10.88 -11.39
C HIS A 130 1.29 9.81 -10.35
N GLU A 131 1.17 10.19 -9.08
CA GLU A 131 0.78 9.28 -8.01
C GLU A 131 -0.17 9.98 -7.04
N ASN A 132 -1.15 9.27 -6.55
CA ASN A 132 -2.10 9.76 -5.57
C ASN A 132 -2.64 8.58 -4.76
N ILE A 133 -2.07 8.35 -3.59
CA ILE A 133 -2.40 7.22 -2.72
C ILE A 133 -2.78 7.66 -1.32
N CYS A 134 -3.72 6.94 -0.71
CA CYS A 134 -3.99 7.04 0.72
C CYS A 134 -3.48 5.78 1.43
N SER A 135 -2.93 5.95 2.64
CA SER A 135 -2.37 4.83 3.42
C SER A 135 -3.43 3.84 3.87
N SER A 136 -4.63 4.33 4.12
CA SER A 136 -5.82 3.52 4.44
C SER A 136 -6.99 3.93 3.53
N ASN A 137 -7.93 3.03 3.30
CA ASN A 137 -9.18 3.38 2.64
C ASN A 137 -10.01 4.28 3.60
N SER A 138 -10.00 5.56 3.36
CA SER A 138 -10.92 6.51 3.94
C SER A 138 -12.23 6.54 3.16
#